data_db0ef4ae6bebcd53c6694b63341df45e
#
_entry.id   db0ef4ae6bebcd53c6694b63341df45e
#
_cell.length_a   1.000
_cell.length_b   1.000
_cell.length_c   1.000
_cell.angle_alpha   90.00
_cell.angle_beta   90.00
_cell.angle_gamma   90.00
#
_symmetry.space_group_name_H-M   'P 1'
#
loop_
_entity.id
_entity.type
_entity.pdbx_description
1 polymer ?
#
loop_
_entity_poly.entity_id
_entity_poly.type
_entity_poly.pdbx_seq_one_letter_code
_entity_poly.pdbx_strand_id
1 'polypeptide(L)'
;MADPVLTAGQYSIGHDGSSSAYVYGGSSVATAAGGILITNTAVDPGSINVQDQAVVGHDGMLFGIDTQPGMIVTQTGQTYTPGLPSVALDCYSALAGAWNDPTIRLADGAVQVLRACYAGSAVTRRTYGRGRKIMPTYGSVNQGVIPFVAQFQSADNTWYEDTLSSLTLTSVPSFAGSLTPPLTPPFQLAASTNYQQSTIVNTGSLPTWPVITFTGPVSYPVLAYVNTPVSVGYTGSLKATDVLVIDTRPWARTAMLNGTTSVAGYLNGSAMISMQVQPNSTVAHFGGTDYTGQSTCVVSWRNATLSIGGTY
;
A
#
# COMPACT_ATOMS: atom_id res chain seq x y z
N MET A 1 2.11 15.61 -1.70
CA MET A 1 2.88 16.05 -0.51
C MET A 1 3.48 14.80 0.13
N ALA A 2 4.61 14.91 0.83
CA ALA A 2 5.23 13.76 1.50
C ALA A 2 4.63 13.58 2.90
N ASP A 3 4.52 12.33 3.33
CA ASP A 3 4.17 12.00 4.72
C ASP A 3 5.20 12.56 5.71
N PRO A 4 4.82 12.92 6.95
CA PRO A 4 5.75 13.39 7.95
C PRO A 4 6.78 12.32 8.31
N VAL A 5 8.05 12.72 8.51
CA VAL A 5 9.10 11.80 8.96
C VAL A 5 8.87 11.46 10.43
N LEU A 6 8.86 10.16 10.76
CA LEU A 6 8.71 9.67 12.12
C LEU A 6 10.08 9.31 12.71
N THR A 7 10.24 9.59 14.01
CA THR A 7 11.38 9.13 14.81
C THR A 7 10.96 7.95 15.69
N ALA A 8 11.93 7.24 16.26
CA ALA A 8 11.69 6.06 17.10
C ALA A 8 10.67 6.34 18.22
N GLY A 9 9.68 5.49 18.33
CA GLY A 9 8.55 5.62 19.28
C GLY A 9 7.41 6.51 18.79
N GLN A 10 7.53 7.14 17.61
CA GLN A 10 6.45 7.95 17.03
C GLN A 10 5.52 7.14 16.13
N TYR A 11 4.30 7.60 16.09
CA TYR A 11 3.21 7.07 15.26
C TYR A 11 2.54 8.22 14.52
N SER A 12 1.89 7.90 13.41
CA SER A 12 0.98 8.85 12.77
C SER A 12 -0.26 8.15 12.23
N ILE A 13 -1.37 8.87 12.21
CA ILE A 13 -2.62 8.43 11.59
C ILE A 13 -3.16 9.51 10.67
N GLY A 14 -3.66 9.13 9.51
CA GLY A 14 -4.19 10.06 8.52
C GLY A 14 -4.42 9.42 7.16
N HIS A 15 -4.55 10.25 6.13
CA HIS A 15 -4.66 9.80 4.74
C HIS A 15 -3.28 9.43 4.16
N ASP A 16 -3.25 8.51 3.19
CA ASP A 16 -2.04 8.13 2.48
C ASP A 16 -1.47 9.34 1.70
N GLY A 17 -0.18 9.60 1.86
CA GLY A 17 0.50 10.73 1.21
C GLY A 17 0.11 12.12 1.74
N SER A 18 -0.45 12.22 2.94
CA SER A 18 -0.89 13.48 3.55
C SER A 18 0.12 14.05 4.52
N SER A 19 0.62 15.26 4.24
CA SER A 19 1.47 16.01 5.19
C SER A 19 0.73 16.46 6.46
N SER A 20 -0.61 16.37 6.46
CA SER A 20 -1.46 16.70 7.63
C SER A 20 -1.82 15.50 8.50
N ALA A 21 -1.15 14.35 8.32
CA ALA A 21 -1.31 13.22 9.22
C ALA A 21 -0.97 13.60 10.67
N TYR A 22 -1.80 13.19 11.61
CA TYR A 22 -1.58 13.48 13.02
C TYR A 22 -0.45 12.62 13.57
N VAL A 23 0.64 13.27 13.98
CA VAL A 23 1.83 12.60 14.57
C VAL A 23 1.74 12.63 16.08
N TYR A 24 2.01 11.50 16.75
CA TYR A 24 1.95 11.35 18.19
C TYR A 24 2.97 10.30 18.69
N GLY A 25 3.21 10.26 19.99
CA GLY A 25 4.20 9.37 20.60
C GLY A 25 5.62 9.93 20.55
N GLY A 26 6.60 9.12 20.95
CA GLY A 26 8.03 9.46 20.97
C GLY A 26 8.59 9.78 22.35
N SER A 27 9.91 9.78 22.46
CA SER A 27 10.62 10.01 23.72
C SER A 27 10.69 11.49 24.15
N SER A 28 10.40 12.41 23.23
CA SER A 28 10.43 13.87 23.47
C SER A 28 9.11 14.44 23.99
N VAL A 29 8.21 13.61 24.45
CA VAL A 29 6.84 13.96 24.86
C VAL A 29 6.79 14.82 26.13
N ALA A 30 7.86 14.90 26.86
CA ALA A 30 7.95 15.73 28.06
C ALA A 30 8.17 17.24 27.79
N THR A 31 7.77 17.73 26.61
CA THR A 31 7.85 19.17 26.32
C THR A 31 6.68 19.94 26.93
N ALA A 32 6.89 21.21 27.25
CA ALA A 32 5.87 22.10 27.83
C ALA A 32 4.61 22.28 26.96
N ALA A 33 4.65 21.83 25.70
CA ALA A 33 3.51 21.87 24.78
C ALA A 33 2.53 20.69 24.93
N GLY A 34 2.84 19.73 25.81
CA GLY A 34 2.05 18.52 25.98
C GLY A 34 2.24 17.53 24.83
N GLY A 35 1.98 16.27 25.11
CA GLY A 35 2.16 15.21 24.14
C GLY A 35 1.36 13.96 24.49
N ILE A 36 1.43 13.00 23.60
CA ILE A 36 0.83 11.68 23.77
C ILE A 36 1.94 10.67 23.93
N LEU A 37 1.90 9.91 25.00
CA LEU A 37 2.82 8.82 25.28
C LEU A 37 2.12 7.50 24.98
N ILE A 38 2.67 6.70 24.08
CA ILE A 38 2.23 5.32 23.86
C ILE A 38 3.04 4.40 24.77
N THR A 39 2.35 3.70 25.65
CA THR A 39 2.96 2.78 26.63
C THR A 39 3.02 1.35 26.11
N ASN A 40 2.07 0.95 25.26
CA ASN A 40 2.04 -0.36 24.68
C ASN A 40 1.38 -0.34 23.29
N THR A 41 1.90 -1.16 22.38
CA THR A 41 1.30 -1.46 21.08
C THR A 41 1.20 -2.98 20.92
N ALA A 42 0.00 -3.50 20.98
CA ALA A 42 -0.29 -4.91 20.78
C ALA A 42 -0.86 -5.09 19.37
N VAL A 43 -0.36 -6.10 18.66
CA VAL A 43 -0.83 -6.48 17.33
C VAL A 43 -1.47 -7.86 17.44
N ASP A 44 -2.76 -7.93 17.20
CA ASP A 44 -3.52 -9.17 17.10
C ASP A 44 -3.72 -9.49 15.61
N PRO A 45 -3.07 -10.53 15.07
CA PRO A 45 -3.21 -10.90 13.66
C PRO A 45 -4.60 -11.49 13.34
N GLY A 46 -5.45 -11.64 14.32
CA GLY A 46 -6.74 -12.31 14.20
C GLY A 46 -6.62 -13.84 14.09
N SER A 47 -7.73 -14.50 14.33
CA SER A 47 -7.81 -15.96 14.21
C SER A 47 -7.84 -16.39 12.75
N ILE A 48 -7.18 -17.50 12.45
CA ILE A 48 -7.26 -18.14 11.14
C ILE A 48 -8.65 -18.78 11.00
N ASN A 49 -9.35 -18.48 9.91
CA ASN A 49 -10.59 -19.17 9.53
C ASN A 49 -10.23 -20.46 8.80
N VAL A 50 -10.36 -21.55 9.52
CA VAL A 50 -10.00 -22.90 9.07
C VAL A 50 -11.13 -23.46 8.19
N GLN A 51 -10.78 -24.06 7.04
CA GLN A 51 -11.71 -24.69 6.09
C GLN A 51 -11.50 -26.22 6.02
N ASP A 52 -11.07 -26.83 7.14
CA ASP A 52 -10.74 -28.24 7.20
C ASP A 52 -11.96 -29.14 7.23
N GLN A 53 -11.87 -30.31 6.63
CA GLN A 53 -12.92 -31.31 6.60
C GLN A 53 -12.40 -32.68 7.06
N ALA A 54 -13.19 -33.39 7.86
CA ALA A 54 -12.88 -34.75 8.22
C ALA A 54 -12.98 -35.68 7.00
N VAL A 55 -12.04 -36.61 6.87
CA VAL A 55 -12.10 -37.65 5.83
C VAL A 55 -13.22 -38.64 6.15
N VAL A 56 -14.19 -38.77 5.25
CA VAL A 56 -15.32 -39.67 5.45
C VAL A 56 -14.86 -41.13 5.41
N GLY A 57 -15.11 -41.88 6.50
CA GLY A 57 -14.83 -43.33 6.60
C GLY A 57 -13.36 -43.70 6.86
N HIS A 58 -12.49 -42.74 7.13
CA HIS A 58 -11.10 -42.98 7.51
C HIS A 58 -10.65 -41.96 8.56
N ASP A 59 -9.61 -42.31 9.32
CA ASP A 59 -8.95 -41.37 10.22
C ASP A 59 -8.19 -40.30 9.40
N GLY A 60 -8.36 -39.03 9.75
CA GLY A 60 -7.63 -37.92 9.13
C GLY A 60 -8.48 -36.71 8.83
N MET A 61 -7.81 -35.63 8.39
CA MET A 61 -8.40 -34.36 7.95
C MET A 61 -7.89 -34.00 6.57
N LEU A 62 -8.76 -33.40 5.77
CA LEU A 62 -8.41 -32.67 4.56
C LEU A 62 -8.26 -31.18 4.94
N PHE A 63 -7.08 -30.65 4.78
CA PHE A 63 -6.82 -29.24 5.02
C PHE A 63 -7.35 -28.40 3.84
N GLY A 64 -8.20 -27.43 4.16
CA GLY A 64 -8.72 -26.47 3.21
C GLY A 64 -7.80 -25.26 3.01
N ILE A 65 -8.31 -24.26 2.30
CA ILE A 65 -7.61 -22.96 2.17
C ILE A 65 -7.99 -22.11 3.38
N ASP A 66 -7.03 -21.86 4.24
CA ASP A 66 -7.21 -20.99 5.38
C ASP A 66 -7.23 -19.52 4.96
N THR A 67 -8.10 -18.74 5.61
CA THR A 67 -8.15 -17.30 5.42
C THR A 67 -7.94 -16.58 6.75
N GLN A 68 -7.29 -15.43 6.69
CA GLN A 68 -7.01 -14.62 7.88
C GLN A 68 -7.61 -13.22 7.70
N PRO A 69 -8.35 -12.69 8.69
CA PRO A 69 -8.84 -11.33 8.66
C PRO A 69 -7.70 -10.33 8.82
N GLY A 70 -7.96 -9.06 8.55
CA GLY A 70 -7.01 -7.99 8.84
C GLY A 70 -6.68 -7.94 10.35
N MET A 71 -5.45 -7.54 10.67
CA MET A 71 -4.99 -7.43 12.05
C MET A 71 -5.66 -6.29 12.81
N ILE A 72 -5.71 -6.41 14.14
CA ILE A 72 -6.13 -5.35 15.06
C ILE A 72 -4.90 -4.82 15.77
N VAL A 73 -4.59 -3.55 15.58
CA VAL A 73 -3.52 -2.85 16.31
C VAL A 73 -4.16 -2.12 17.49
N THR A 74 -3.85 -2.56 18.70
CA THR A 74 -4.33 -1.94 19.94
C THR A 74 -3.20 -1.13 20.55
N GLN A 75 -3.41 0.17 20.69
CA GLN A 75 -2.49 1.09 21.33
C GLN A 75 -3.04 1.51 22.69
N THR A 76 -2.23 1.33 23.73
CA THR A 76 -2.48 1.89 25.06
C THR A 76 -1.53 3.04 25.27
N GLY A 77 -2.08 4.18 25.67
CA GLY A 77 -1.30 5.39 25.89
C GLY A 77 -1.98 6.35 26.82
N GLN A 78 -1.37 7.50 26.97
CA GLN A 78 -1.92 8.59 27.77
C GLN A 78 -1.48 9.93 27.21
N THR A 79 -2.28 10.97 27.39
CA THR A 79 -1.78 12.34 27.33
C THR A 79 -0.91 12.60 28.55
N TYR A 80 0.16 13.36 28.38
CA TYR A 80 1.06 13.70 29.48
C TYR A 80 1.41 15.19 29.42
N THR A 81 0.62 16.00 30.15
CA THR A 81 0.73 17.46 30.21
C THR A 81 0.61 17.89 31.66
N PRO A 82 1.61 17.62 32.52
CA PRO A 82 1.51 17.80 33.95
C PRO A 82 1.06 19.23 34.34
N GLY A 83 -0.03 19.32 35.11
CA GLY A 83 -0.58 20.58 35.56
C GLY A 83 -1.33 21.41 34.53
N LEU A 84 -1.56 20.87 33.32
CA LEU A 84 -2.27 21.57 32.25
C LEU A 84 -3.45 20.74 31.70
N PRO A 85 -4.57 20.66 32.44
CA PRO A 85 -5.73 19.84 32.10
C PRO A 85 -6.36 20.18 30.76
N SER A 86 -6.43 21.46 30.40
CA SER A 86 -7.00 21.93 29.14
C SER A 86 -6.16 21.42 27.94
N VAL A 87 -4.84 21.48 28.05
CA VAL A 87 -3.93 21.00 27.03
C VAL A 87 -4.03 19.47 26.87
N ALA A 88 -4.24 18.73 27.95
CA ALA A 88 -4.49 17.29 27.91
C ALA A 88 -5.76 16.98 27.10
N LEU A 89 -6.84 17.73 27.34
CA LEU A 89 -8.10 17.58 26.61
C LEU A 89 -7.95 17.93 25.12
N ASP A 90 -7.21 18.99 24.79
CA ASP A 90 -6.96 19.38 23.42
C ASP A 90 -6.13 18.33 22.68
N CYS A 91 -5.06 17.80 23.28
CA CYS A 91 -4.26 16.73 22.72
C CYS A 91 -5.09 15.46 22.48
N TYR A 92 -5.91 15.08 23.45
CA TYR A 92 -6.79 13.92 23.29
C TYR A 92 -7.84 14.16 22.20
N SER A 93 -8.45 15.35 22.15
CA SER A 93 -9.45 15.69 21.13
C SER A 93 -8.88 15.66 19.73
N ALA A 94 -7.66 16.14 19.54
CA ALA A 94 -6.96 16.09 18.25
C ALA A 94 -6.69 14.66 17.81
N LEU A 95 -6.20 13.79 18.73
CA LEU A 95 -6.01 12.38 18.44
C LEU A 95 -7.35 11.69 18.13
N ALA A 96 -8.38 11.93 18.93
CA ALA A 96 -9.69 11.32 18.74
C ALA A 96 -10.34 11.75 17.41
N GLY A 97 -10.15 13.02 17.01
CA GLY A 97 -10.58 13.52 15.71
C GLY A 97 -9.88 12.83 14.53
N ALA A 98 -8.55 12.69 14.61
CA ALA A 98 -7.77 11.98 13.59
C ALA A 98 -8.11 10.50 13.54
N TRP A 99 -8.38 9.87 14.71
CA TRP A 99 -8.75 8.45 14.79
C TRP A 99 -10.14 8.17 14.21
N ASN A 100 -11.08 9.06 14.39
CA ASN A 100 -12.47 8.93 13.96
C ASN A 100 -12.79 9.81 12.73
N ASP A 101 -11.85 10.03 11.84
CA ASP A 101 -12.03 10.90 10.68
C ASP A 101 -13.32 10.54 9.92
N PRO A 102 -14.29 11.46 9.86
CA PRO A 102 -15.57 11.20 9.22
C PRO A 102 -15.45 11.04 7.70
N THR A 103 -14.44 11.64 7.08
CA THR A 103 -14.22 11.54 5.63
C THR A 103 -13.83 10.12 5.22
N ILE A 104 -13.14 9.39 6.09
CA ILE A 104 -12.83 7.98 5.92
C ILE A 104 -13.98 7.09 6.37
N ARG A 105 -14.54 7.38 7.56
CA ARG A 105 -15.54 6.51 8.16
C ARG A 105 -16.83 6.42 7.36
N LEU A 106 -17.23 7.52 6.70
CA LEU A 106 -18.47 7.61 5.92
C LEU A 106 -18.27 7.32 4.43
N ALA A 107 -17.04 7.17 3.95
CA ALA A 107 -16.76 6.84 2.56
C ALA A 107 -16.57 5.32 2.39
N ASP A 108 -17.27 4.74 1.42
CA ASP A 108 -17.13 3.32 1.11
C ASP A 108 -15.72 3.01 0.57
N GLY A 109 -15.12 1.91 1.02
CA GLY A 109 -13.77 1.49 0.63
C GLY A 109 -12.61 2.39 1.12
N ALA A 110 -12.88 3.59 1.66
CA ALA A 110 -11.83 4.47 2.12
C ALA A 110 -11.07 3.91 3.33
N VAL A 111 -9.76 4.12 3.36
CA VAL A 111 -8.86 3.67 4.43
C VAL A 111 -7.99 4.82 4.93
N GLN A 112 -7.65 4.75 6.21
CA GLN A 112 -6.59 5.53 6.84
C GLN A 112 -5.27 4.75 6.79
N VAL A 113 -4.19 5.44 6.98
CA VAL A 113 -2.85 4.87 7.17
C VAL A 113 -2.45 5.06 8.63
N LEU A 114 -2.17 3.95 9.31
CA LEU A 114 -1.48 3.97 10.60
C LEU A 114 0.00 3.70 10.32
N ARG A 115 0.85 4.66 10.67
CA ARG A 115 2.30 4.55 10.54
C ARG A 115 2.93 4.44 11.91
N ALA A 116 3.97 3.63 12.02
CA ALA A 116 4.69 3.40 13.26
C ALA A 116 6.19 3.33 13.01
N CYS A 117 6.95 4.11 13.75
CA CYS A 117 8.38 3.92 13.93
C CYS A 117 8.59 3.36 15.35
N TYR A 118 8.58 2.04 15.50
CA TYR A 118 8.57 1.40 16.81
C TYR A 118 9.84 1.73 17.60
N ALA A 119 9.72 1.83 18.93
CA ALA A 119 10.85 2.15 19.79
C ALA A 119 11.97 1.09 19.61
N GLY A 120 13.19 1.56 19.32
CA GLY A 120 14.33 0.69 19.00
C GLY A 120 14.43 0.26 17.53
N SER A 121 13.45 0.62 16.69
CA SER A 121 13.54 0.43 15.23
C SER A 121 14.01 1.70 14.54
N ALA A 122 14.82 1.55 13.49
CA ALA A 122 15.16 2.64 12.58
C ALA A 122 14.19 2.72 11.38
N VAL A 123 13.24 1.79 11.28
CA VAL A 123 12.37 1.64 10.11
C VAL A 123 10.95 2.02 10.48
N THR A 124 10.37 2.92 9.69
CA THR A 124 8.94 3.23 9.76
C THR A 124 8.15 2.22 8.93
N ARG A 125 7.12 1.67 9.53
CA ARG A 125 6.16 0.76 8.89
C ARG A 125 4.78 1.41 8.83
N ARG A 126 3.98 0.96 7.87
CA ARG A 126 2.58 1.41 7.73
C ARG A 126 1.63 0.24 7.53
N THR A 127 0.39 0.44 7.93
CA THR A 127 -0.72 -0.45 7.58
C THR A 127 -1.94 0.38 7.21
N TYR A 128 -2.80 -0.21 6.40
CA TYR A 128 -3.99 0.44 5.84
C TYR A 128 -5.25 -0.11 6.50
N GLY A 129 -6.15 0.76 6.94
CA GLY A 129 -7.35 0.32 7.63
C GLY A 129 -8.20 1.47 8.16
N ARG A 130 -8.84 1.27 9.30
CA ARG A 130 -9.67 2.30 9.94
C ARG A 130 -9.53 2.28 11.46
N GLY A 131 -9.49 3.46 12.06
CA GLY A 131 -9.73 3.61 13.51
C GLY A 131 -11.14 3.11 13.84
N ARG A 132 -11.24 2.19 14.82
CA ARG A 132 -12.53 1.61 15.21
C ARG A 132 -12.99 2.11 16.56
N LYS A 133 -12.08 2.27 17.48
CA LYS A 133 -12.39 2.59 18.86
C LYS A 133 -11.27 3.42 19.46
N ILE A 134 -11.64 4.43 20.24
CA ILE A 134 -10.74 5.14 21.13
C ILE A 134 -11.50 5.44 22.41
N MET A 135 -10.98 4.97 23.55
CA MET A 135 -11.64 5.06 24.85
C MET A 135 -10.72 5.80 25.84
N PRO A 136 -11.11 6.99 26.29
CA PRO A 136 -10.40 7.71 27.34
C PRO A 136 -10.85 7.29 28.73
N THR A 137 -9.99 7.53 29.72
CA THR A 137 -10.33 7.48 31.15
C THR A 137 -10.02 8.84 31.76
N TYR A 138 -11.06 9.55 32.23
CA TYR A 138 -10.94 10.96 32.65
C TYR A 138 -10.60 11.15 34.15
N GLY A 139 -10.37 10.08 34.91
CA GLY A 139 -10.13 10.17 36.35
C GLY A 139 -8.93 11.04 36.76
N SER A 140 -7.93 11.18 35.89
CA SER A 140 -6.70 11.93 36.18
C SER A 140 -6.55 13.23 35.36
N VAL A 141 -7.63 13.71 34.74
CA VAL A 141 -7.59 14.88 33.85
C VAL A 141 -7.07 16.14 34.58
N ASN A 142 -7.42 16.31 35.87
CA ASN A 142 -6.93 17.44 36.67
C ASN A 142 -5.40 17.44 36.84
N GLN A 143 -4.76 16.31 36.66
CA GLN A 143 -3.30 16.17 36.70
C GLN A 143 -2.66 16.36 35.30
N GLY A 144 -3.48 16.61 34.28
CA GLY A 144 -3.03 16.70 32.90
C GLY A 144 -2.77 15.33 32.24
N VAL A 145 -3.38 14.28 32.77
CA VAL A 145 -3.21 12.90 32.27
C VAL A 145 -4.56 12.31 31.90
N ILE A 146 -4.68 11.84 30.65
CA ILE A 146 -5.86 11.11 30.16
C ILE A 146 -5.35 9.80 29.54
N PRO A 147 -5.42 8.69 30.28
CA PRO A 147 -5.17 7.37 29.71
C PRO A 147 -6.21 7.03 28.64
N PHE A 148 -5.78 6.32 27.60
CA PHE A 148 -6.69 5.84 26.56
C PHE A 148 -6.26 4.49 26.01
N VAL A 149 -7.21 3.79 25.41
CA VAL A 149 -7.01 2.60 24.58
C VAL A 149 -7.62 2.87 23.22
N ALA A 150 -6.83 2.71 22.17
CA ALA A 150 -7.23 2.92 20.79
C ALA A 150 -7.06 1.64 19.97
N GLN A 151 -8.03 1.31 19.12
CA GLN A 151 -8.01 0.13 18.26
C GLN A 151 -8.11 0.54 16.80
N PHE A 152 -7.17 0.06 16.00
CA PHE A 152 -7.13 0.23 14.55
C PHE A 152 -7.31 -1.13 13.89
N GLN A 153 -8.31 -1.26 13.03
CA GLN A 153 -8.58 -2.45 12.23
C GLN A 153 -7.91 -2.29 10.88
N SER A 154 -6.90 -3.08 10.60
CA SER A 154 -6.26 -3.14 9.30
C SER A 154 -7.13 -3.85 8.26
N ALA A 155 -6.93 -3.51 7.01
CA ALA A 155 -7.59 -4.15 5.87
C ALA A 155 -7.00 -5.55 5.57
N ASP A 156 -5.74 -5.76 5.93
CA ASP A 156 -5.03 -7.03 5.79
C ASP A 156 -4.11 -7.28 7.00
N ASN A 157 -3.44 -8.42 7.02
CA ASN A 157 -2.51 -8.79 8.08
C ASN A 157 -1.05 -8.49 7.70
N THR A 158 -0.82 -7.28 7.19
CA THR A 158 0.46 -6.91 6.59
C THR A 158 0.95 -5.55 7.07
N TRP A 159 2.24 -5.47 7.37
CA TRP A 159 2.97 -4.22 7.53
C TRP A 159 3.76 -3.92 6.27
N TYR A 160 3.62 -2.72 5.77
CA TYR A 160 4.31 -2.23 4.59
C TYR A 160 5.44 -1.28 4.98
N GLU A 161 6.52 -1.29 4.22
CA GLU A 161 7.55 -0.25 4.37
C GLU A 161 6.99 1.13 4.04
N ASP A 162 7.47 2.12 4.76
CA ASP A 162 7.05 3.50 4.54
C ASP A 162 7.59 4.07 3.22
N THR A 163 8.72 3.57 2.77
CA THR A 163 9.33 3.91 1.49
C THR A 163 8.56 3.30 0.34
N LEU A 164 8.18 4.12 -0.63
CA LEU A 164 7.58 3.67 -1.89
C LEU A 164 8.70 3.34 -2.87
N SER A 165 8.74 2.09 -3.33
CA SER A 165 9.60 1.66 -4.43
C SER A 165 8.87 1.80 -5.74
N SER A 166 9.59 2.10 -6.81
CA SER A 166 9.01 2.21 -8.15
C SER A 166 9.97 1.71 -9.21
N LEU A 167 9.39 1.18 -10.29
CA LEU A 167 10.07 0.74 -11.49
C LEU A 167 9.38 1.36 -12.70
N THR A 168 10.16 2.03 -13.55
CA THR A 168 9.65 2.59 -14.81
C THR A 168 10.09 1.71 -15.97
N LEU A 169 9.12 1.23 -16.75
CA LEU A 169 9.31 0.54 -18.01
C LEU A 169 8.89 1.50 -19.14
N THR A 170 9.71 1.61 -20.18
CA THR A 170 9.39 2.41 -21.36
C THR A 170 9.01 1.47 -22.50
N SER A 171 8.14 1.92 -23.39
CA SER A 171 7.83 1.12 -24.58
C SER A 171 9.03 1.09 -25.53
N VAL A 172 9.14 -0.01 -26.26
CA VAL A 172 10.01 -0.08 -27.45
C VAL A 172 9.14 0.30 -28.65
N PRO A 173 9.53 1.28 -29.47
CA PRO A 173 8.73 1.70 -30.61
C PRO A 173 8.33 0.52 -31.49
N SER A 174 7.04 0.38 -31.76
CA SER A 174 6.53 -0.60 -32.71
C SER A 174 6.72 -0.05 -34.11
N PHE A 175 7.76 -0.48 -34.81
CA PHE A 175 7.95 -0.04 -36.20
C PHE A 175 6.88 -0.66 -37.11
N ALA A 176 5.94 0.16 -37.54
CA ALA A 176 5.04 -0.18 -38.66
C ALA A 176 5.72 0.03 -40.04
N GLY A 177 7.04 0.14 -40.05
CA GLY A 177 7.80 0.46 -41.23
C GLY A 177 8.08 -0.78 -42.10
N SER A 178 7.50 -0.83 -43.29
CA SER A 178 8.08 -1.59 -44.39
C SER A 178 9.48 -1.06 -44.69
N LEU A 179 10.43 -1.97 -44.91
CA LEU A 179 11.72 -1.61 -45.49
C LEU A 179 11.49 -0.86 -46.81
N THR A 180 11.85 0.43 -46.83
CA THR A 180 11.71 1.20 -48.08
C THR A 180 12.92 0.96 -48.98
N PRO A 181 12.74 0.43 -50.22
CA PRO A 181 13.81 0.31 -51.18
C PRO A 181 14.33 1.67 -51.64
N PRO A 182 15.60 1.79 -52.06
CA PRO A 182 16.56 0.71 -52.32
C PRO A 182 17.36 0.30 -51.06
N LEU A 183 17.46 -1.00 -50.83
CA LEU A 183 18.29 -1.58 -49.76
C LEU A 183 19.65 -1.98 -50.37
N THR A 184 20.74 -1.47 -49.79
CA THR A 184 22.09 -1.87 -50.16
C THR A 184 22.60 -2.99 -49.26
N PRO A 185 22.91 -4.18 -49.72
CA PRO A 185 23.51 -5.24 -48.92
C PRO A 185 24.97 -4.91 -48.54
N PRO A 186 25.46 -5.41 -47.38
CA PRO A 186 24.77 -6.20 -46.39
C PRO A 186 24.01 -5.32 -45.37
N PHE A 187 22.75 -5.64 -45.14
CA PHE A 187 21.99 -5.03 -44.07
C PHE A 187 21.72 -6.04 -42.93
N GLN A 188 21.82 -5.61 -41.72
CA GLN A 188 21.48 -6.40 -40.54
C GLN A 188 20.14 -5.92 -39.99
N LEU A 189 19.21 -6.86 -39.84
CA LEU A 189 18.01 -6.65 -39.07
C LEU A 189 18.35 -6.91 -37.59
N ALA A 190 18.39 -5.88 -36.79
CA ALA A 190 18.50 -6.07 -35.35
C ALA A 190 17.23 -6.78 -34.85
N ALA A 191 17.38 -7.84 -34.07
CA ALA A 191 16.27 -8.47 -33.40
C ALA A 191 15.70 -7.43 -32.40
N SER A 192 14.51 -6.91 -32.71
CA SER A 192 13.79 -6.02 -31.83
C SER A 192 12.94 -6.88 -30.91
N THR A 193 13.24 -6.90 -29.62
CA THR A 193 12.28 -7.34 -28.60
C THR A 193 11.30 -6.19 -28.39
N ASN A 194 10.05 -6.39 -28.82
CA ASN A 194 9.01 -5.36 -28.78
C ASN A 194 8.51 -5.03 -27.38
N TYR A 195 9.22 -5.42 -26.32
CA TYR A 195 8.86 -5.14 -24.95
C TYR A 195 10.09 -4.95 -24.08
N GLN A 196 10.00 -4.03 -23.14
CA GLN A 196 11.02 -3.85 -22.12
C GLN A 196 10.71 -4.74 -20.92
N GLN A 197 11.73 -5.46 -20.47
CA GLN A 197 11.68 -6.24 -19.24
C GLN A 197 12.55 -5.58 -18.17
N SER A 198 12.09 -5.66 -16.93
CA SER A 198 12.89 -5.29 -15.78
C SER A 198 12.43 -6.04 -14.54
N THR A 199 13.24 -6.01 -13.51
CA THR A 199 13.01 -6.78 -12.29
C THR A 199 12.45 -5.88 -11.19
N ILE A 200 11.30 -6.26 -10.66
CA ILE A 200 10.73 -5.71 -9.43
C ILE A 200 11.34 -6.50 -8.27
N VAL A 201 11.91 -5.80 -7.29
CA VAL A 201 12.51 -6.43 -6.11
C VAL A 201 11.68 -6.09 -4.88
N ASN A 202 11.03 -7.11 -4.31
CA ASN A 202 10.33 -7.02 -3.03
C ASN A 202 11.23 -7.64 -1.95
N THR A 203 11.87 -6.82 -1.14
CA THR A 203 12.75 -7.26 -0.04
C THR A 203 11.99 -7.69 1.21
N GLY A 204 10.65 -7.57 1.19
CA GLY A 204 9.80 -8.03 2.28
C GLY A 204 9.63 -9.56 2.29
N SER A 205 9.06 -10.07 3.36
CA SER A 205 8.77 -11.51 3.55
C SER A 205 7.42 -11.94 3.00
N LEU A 206 6.56 -10.99 2.62
CA LEU A 206 5.22 -11.23 2.11
C LEU A 206 5.03 -10.70 0.69
N PRO A 207 4.09 -11.27 -0.09
CA PRO A 207 3.63 -10.67 -1.34
C PRO A 207 3.05 -9.26 -1.11
N THR A 208 3.24 -8.38 -2.09
CA THR A 208 2.69 -7.03 -2.06
C THR A 208 1.90 -6.73 -3.32
N TRP A 209 0.97 -5.78 -3.26
CA TRP A 209 0.16 -5.37 -4.40
C TRP A 209 0.66 -4.03 -4.95
N PRO A 210 1.03 -3.99 -6.24
CA PRO A 210 1.51 -2.76 -6.87
C PRO A 210 0.36 -1.84 -7.26
N VAL A 211 0.70 -0.56 -7.43
CA VAL A 211 -0.07 0.40 -8.22
C VAL A 211 0.62 0.55 -9.57
N ILE A 212 -0.12 0.35 -10.65
CA ILE A 212 0.38 0.35 -12.02
C ILE A 212 -0.14 1.61 -12.72
N THR A 213 0.76 2.41 -13.25
CA THR A 213 0.43 3.63 -13.99
C THR A 213 0.90 3.53 -15.42
N PHE A 214 -0.03 3.51 -16.36
CA PHE A 214 0.28 3.61 -17.79
C PHE A 214 0.13 5.05 -18.25
N THR A 215 1.13 5.56 -18.95
CA THR A 215 1.10 6.88 -19.60
C THR A 215 1.21 6.70 -21.10
N GLY A 216 0.29 7.31 -21.85
CA GLY A 216 0.26 7.25 -23.30
C GLY A 216 1.39 8.05 -23.99
N PRO A 217 1.49 7.96 -25.31
CA PRO A 217 0.52 7.36 -26.24
C PRO A 217 0.74 5.84 -26.43
N VAL A 218 -0.25 5.02 -26.19
CA VAL A 218 -0.16 3.57 -26.37
C VAL A 218 -1.53 2.95 -26.59
N SER A 219 -1.63 1.98 -27.50
CA SER A 219 -2.83 1.15 -27.67
C SER A 219 -2.61 -0.21 -27.03
N TYR A 220 -3.64 -0.68 -26.31
CA TYR A 220 -3.64 -1.99 -25.64
C TYR A 220 -2.44 -2.18 -24.68
N PRO A 221 -2.18 -1.22 -23.76
CA PRO A 221 -1.09 -1.39 -22.83
C PRO A 221 -1.32 -2.59 -21.93
N VAL A 222 -0.25 -3.36 -21.67
CA VAL A 222 -0.27 -4.54 -20.82
C VAL A 222 1.00 -4.61 -19.97
N LEU A 223 0.84 -4.91 -18.70
CA LEU A 223 1.91 -5.34 -17.81
C LEU A 223 1.73 -6.83 -17.52
N ALA A 224 2.76 -7.63 -17.75
CA ALA A 224 2.73 -9.05 -17.46
C ALA A 224 3.98 -9.47 -16.68
N TYR A 225 3.85 -10.50 -15.86
CA TYR A 225 4.97 -11.10 -15.17
C TYR A 225 5.52 -12.27 -15.97
N VAL A 226 6.83 -12.24 -16.21
CA VAL A 226 7.51 -13.26 -17.01
C VAL A 226 7.45 -14.62 -16.34
N ASN A 227 7.26 -15.68 -17.13
CA ASN A 227 7.12 -17.07 -16.67
C ASN A 227 5.90 -17.33 -15.76
N THR A 228 4.92 -16.43 -15.76
CA THR A 228 3.65 -16.62 -15.07
C THR A 228 2.49 -16.28 -15.99
N PRO A 229 1.27 -16.80 -15.74
CA PRO A 229 0.09 -16.40 -16.50
C PRO A 229 -0.48 -15.04 -16.04
N VAL A 230 0.21 -14.33 -15.16
CA VAL A 230 -0.30 -13.11 -14.50
C VAL A 230 -0.02 -11.91 -15.38
N SER A 231 -1.09 -11.22 -15.77
CA SER A 231 -1.01 -9.98 -16.54
C SER A 231 -2.22 -9.10 -16.27
N VAL A 232 -2.07 -7.80 -16.47
CA VAL A 232 -3.17 -6.84 -16.51
C VAL A 232 -2.97 -5.88 -17.67
N GLY A 233 -4.01 -5.65 -18.46
CA GLY A 233 -3.97 -4.77 -19.59
C GLY A 233 -5.26 -3.96 -19.73
N TYR A 234 -5.21 -2.97 -20.61
CA TYR A 234 -6.35 -2.14 -20.97
C TYR A 234 -6.69 -2.32 -22.45
N THR A 235 -7.96 -2.59 -22.76
CA THR A 235 -8.42 -2.88 -24.12
C THR A 235 -8.60 -1.63 -24.99
N GLY A 236 -8.36 -0.44 -24.44
CA GLY A 236 -8.45 0.83 -25.16
C GLY A 236 -7.10 1.40 -25.56
N SER A 237 -7.13 2.65 -26.03
CA SER A 237 -5.94 3.41 -26.38
C SER A 237 -5.81 4.64 -25.48
N LEU A 238 -4.60 4.94 -25.05
CA LEU A 238 -4.23 6.14 -24.30
C LEU A 238 -3.60 7.15 -25.25
N LYS A 239 -4.04 8.40 -25.19
CA LYS A 239 -3.42 9.54 -25.88
C LYS A 239 -2.15 9.97 -25.14
N ALA A 240 -1.34 10.82 -25.73
CA ALA A 240 -0.06 11.27 -25.14
C ALA A 240 -0.19 11.92 -23.75
N THR A 241 -1.35 12.48 -23.42
CA THR A 241 -1.61 13.12 -22.11
C THR A 241 -2.42 12.24 -21.17
N ASP A 242 -2.87 11.08 -21.63
CA ASP A 242 -3.71 10.20 -20.81
C ASP A 242 -2.86 9.39 -19.82
N VAL A 243 -3.38 9.30 -18.62
CA VAL A 243 -2.79 8.51 -17.53
C VAL A 243 -3.85 7.53 -17.01
N LEU A 244 -3.55 6.25 -17.06
CA LEU A 244 -4.38 5.19 -16.50
C LEU A 244 -3.70 4.64 -15.25
N VAL A 245 -4.36 4.76 -14.11
CA VAL A 245 -3.90 4.20 -12.83
C VAL A 245 -4.73 2.97 -12.48
N ILE A 246 -4.06 1.84 -12.34
CA ILE A 246 -4.65 0.57 -11.87
C ILE A 246 -4.11 0.30 -10.47
N ASP A 247 -4.96 0.43 -9.46
CA ASP A 247 -4.63 0.11 -8.07
C ASP A 247 -5.08 -1.32 -7.77
N THR A 248 -4.12 -2.22 -7.58
CA THR A 248 -4.40 -3.63 -7.35
C THR A 248 -4.56 -3.98 -5.87
N ARG A 249 -4.36 -3.03 -4.96
CA ARG A 249 -4.43 -3.24 -3.51
C ARG A 249 -5.83 -3.73 -3.10
N PRO A 250 -5.93 -4.69 -2.16
CA PRO A 250 -7.20 -5.36 -1.83
C PRO A 250 -8.34 -4.43 -1.41
N TRP A 251 -8.02 -3.31 -0.79
CA TRP A 251 -8.99 -2.32 -0.31
C TRP A 251 -9.37 -1.27 -1.35
N ALA A 252 -8.64 -1.13 -2.45
CA ALA A 252 -8.88 -0.16 -3.50
C ALA A 252 -9.48 -0.81 -4.76
N ARG A 253 -8.73 -1.66 -5.45
CA ARG A 253 -9.13 -2.38 -6.69
C ARG A 253 -9.81 -1.49 -7.70
N THR A 254 -9.15 -0.41 -8.09
CA THR A 254 -9.68 0.57 -9.03
C THR A 254 -8.86 0.66 -10.30
N ALA A 255 -9.50 1.05 -11.40
CA ALA A 255 -8.83 1.43 -12.63
C ALA A 255 -9.42 2.77 -13.09
N MET A 256 -8.62 3.82 -13.00
CA MET A 256 -9.05 5.19 -13.22
C MET A 256 -8.25 5.84 -14.37
N LEU A 257 -8.96 6.28 -15.39
CA LEU A 257 -8.40 7.06 -16.49
C LEU A 257 -8.48 8.54 -16.12
N ASN A 258 -7.34 9.22 -16.17
CA ASN A 258 -7.18 10.65 -15.83
C ASN A 258 -7.74 11.02 -14.44
N GLY A 259 -7.73 10.06 -13.51
CA GLY A 259 -8.20 10.23 -12.14
C GLY A 259 -9.72 10.39 -11.97
N THR A 260 -10.51 10.37 -13.04
CA THR A 260 -11.95 10.68 -13.00
C THR A 260 -12.83 9.57 -13.54
N THR A 261 -12.41 8.88 -14.59
CA THR A 261 -13.24 7.89 -15.29
C THR A 261 -12.84 6.47 -14.92
N SER A 262 -13.78 5.72 -14.36
CA SER A 262 -13.54 4.29 -14.10
C SER A 262 -13.57 3.50 -15.40
N VAL A 263 -12.50 2.74 -15.64
CA VAL A 263 -12.34 1.86 -16.82
C VAL A 263 -12.14 0.41 -16.44
N ALA A 264 -12.56 0.02 -15.23
CA ALA A 264 -12.38 -1.35 -14.73
C ALA A 264 -13.01 -2.43 -15.64
N GLY A 265 -14.13 -2.11 -16.29
CA GLY A 265 -14.78 -3.02 -17.26
C GLY A 265 -14.03 -3.20 -18.60
N TYR A 266 -13.00 -2.40 -18.86
CA TYR A 266 -12.15 -2.48 -20.05
C TYR A 266 -10.77 -3.08 -19.76
N LEU A 267 -10.58 -3.62 -18.57
CA LEU A 267 -9.37 -4.39 -18.26
C LEU A 267 -9.46 -5.80 -18.80
N ASN A 268 -8.33 -6.33 -19.23
CA ASN A 268 -8.15 -7.72 -19.63
C ASN A 268 -6.99 -8.35 -18.84
N GLY A 269 -6.88 -9.68 -18.95
CA GLY A 269 -5.84 -10.44 -18.25
C GLY A 269 -6.33 -11.06 -16.95
N SER A 270 -5.44 -11.10 -15.96
CA SER A 270 -5.72 -11.71 -14.66
C SER A 270 -6.57 -10.77 -13.78
N ALA A 271 -7.24 -11.34 -12.78
CA ALA A 271 -7.87 -10.53 -11.74
C ALA A 271 -6.83 -9.66 -11.02
N MET A 272 -7.19 -8.43 -10.66
CA MET A 272 -6.28 -7.49 -9.98
C MET A 272 -5.65 -8.08 -8.71
N ILE A 273 -6.36 -8.97 -8.01
CA ILE A 273 -5.84 -9.64 -6.81
C ILE A 273 -4.67 -10.57 -7.10
N SER A 274 -4.55 -11.07 -8.33
CA SER A 274 -3.46 -11.95 -8.75
C SER A 274 -2.19 -11.18 -9.11
N MET A 275 -2.26 -9.84 -9.25
CA MET A 275 -1.13 -8.98 -9.59
C MET A 275 -0.18 -8.74 -8.41
N GLN A 276 0.06 -9.77 -7.60
CA GLN A 276 0.98 -9.69 -6.47
C GLN A 276 2.44 -9.74 -6.95
N VAL A 277 3.26 -8.88 -6.37
CA VAL A 277 4.72 -8.97 -6.45
C VAL A 277 5.19 -9.89 -5.34
N GLN A 278 5.72 -11.05 -5.71
CA GLN A 278 6.21 -12.04 -4.75
C GLN A 278 7.47 -11.54 -4.02
N PRO A 279 7.78 -12.07 -2.82
CA PRO A 279 9.07 -11.84 -2.18
C PRO A 279 10.24 -12.17 -3.11
N ASN A 280 11.35 -11.48 -2.93
CA ASN A 280 12.56 -11.51 -3.76
C ASN A 280 12.39 -10.77 -5.08
N SER A 281 12.29 -11.47 -6.22
CA SER A 281 12.29 -10.83 -7.53
C SER A 281 11.16 -11.33 -8.41
N THR A 282 10.53 -10.38 -9.11
CA THR A 282 9.52 -10.63 -10.13
C THR A 282 9.94 -9.90 -11.38
N VAL A 283 10.14 -10.61 -12.48
CA VAL A 283 10.45 -9.98 -13.78
C VAL A 283 9.14 -9.56 -14.43
N ALA A 284 9.03 -8.27 -14.72
CA ALA A 284 7.87 -7.69 -15.38
C ALA A 284 8.23 -7.20 -16.77
N HIS A 285 7.28 -7.28 -17.70
CA HIS A 285 7.42 -6.66 -19.00
C HIS A 285 6.22 -5.76 -19.30
N PHE A 286 6.51 -4.65 -19.98
CA PHE A 286 5.51 -3.72 -20.49
C PHE A 286 5.38 -3.92 -21.99
N GLY A 287 4.16 -4.13 -22.48
CA GLY A 287 3.81 -4.27 -23.88
C GLY A 287 2.67 -3.36 -24.26
N GLY A 288 2.49 -3.16 -25.57
CA GLY A 288 1.47 -2.34 -26.18
C GLY A 288 1.92 -1.85 -27.55
N THR A 289 1.00 -1.27 -28.31
CA THR A 289 1.34 -0.67 -29.60
C THR A 289 1.62 0.81 -29.43
N ASP A 290 2.90 1.19 -29.50
CA ASP A 290 3.35 2.57 -29.47
C ASP A 290 4.36 2.80 -30.61
N TYR A 291 4.02 3.69 -31.53
CA TYR A 291 4.89 4.04 -32.66
C TYR A 291 5.91 5.14 -32.33
N THR A 292 5.73 5.79 -31.17
CA THR A 292 6.56 6.92 -30.74
C THR A 292 7.67 6.50 -29.78
N GLY A 293 7.48 5.41 -29.03
CA GLY A 293 8.36 5.00 -27.95
C GLY A 293 8.33 5.91 -26.73
N GLN A 294 7.27 6.71 -26.56
CA GLN A 294 7.15 7.68 -25.45
C GLN A 294 6.28 7.17 -24.30
N SER A 295 5.55 6.07 -24.52
CA SER A 295 4.71 5.52 -23.47
C SER A 295 5.53 4.88 -22.36
N THR A 296 5.00 4.98 -21.14
CA THR A 296 5.63 4.44 -19.96
C THR A 296 4.65 3.63 -19.12
N CYS A 297 5.19 2.64 -18.42
CA CYS A 297 4.51 1.91 -17.38
C CYS A 297 5.31 2.07 -16.08
N VAL A 298 4.74 2.73 -15.09
CA VAL A 298 5.34 2.83 -13.75
C VAL A 298 4.65 1.84 -12.84
N VAL A 299 5.42 0.95 -12.26
CA VAL A 299 4.98 0.00 -11.23
C VAL A 299 5.49 0.50 -9.89
N SER A 300 4.61 0.78 -8.95
CA SER A 300 4.95 1.28 -7.61
C SER A 300 4.48 0.29 -6.56
N TRP A 301 5.32 -0.03 -5.59
CA TRP A 301 4.99 -0.96 -4.51
C TRP A 301 5.68 -0.57 -3.21
N ARG A 302 5.23 -1.17 -2.12
CA ARG A 302 5.90 -1.12 -0.82
C ARG A 302 6.23 -2.54 -0.37
N ASN A 303 7.44 -2.76 0.11
CA ASN A 303 7.81 -4.09 0.61
C ASN A 303 6.92 -4.48 1.79
N ALA A 304 6.50 -5.73 1.83
CA ALA A 304 5.50 -6.23 2.76
C ALA A 304 6.09 -7.22 3.76
N THR A 305 5.74 -7.07 5.05
CA THR A 305 6.27 -7.88 6.15
C THR A 305 5.18 -8.22 7.16
N LEU A 306 5.40 -9.29 7.94
CA LEU A 306 4.51 -9.67 9.05
C LEU A 306 4.77 -8.85 10.32
N SER A 307 5.96 -8.26 10.46
CA SER A 307 6.38 -7.61 11.70
C SER A 307 6.41 -6.09 11.57
N ILE A 308 6.02 -5.42 12.65
CA ILE A 308 6.09 -3.96 12.78
C ILE A 308 7.55 -3.46 12.91
N GLY A 309 8.46 -4.31 13.35
CA GLY A 309 9.87 -3.99 13.53
C GLY A 309 10.77 -5.11 13.03
N GLY A 310 12.05 -4.79 12.87
CA GLY A 310 13.07 -5.71 12.37
C GLY A 310 13.46 -5.43 10.92
N THR A 311 14.74 -5.63 10.63
CA THR A 311 15.31 -5.71 9.27
C THR A 311 15.45 -7.19 8.94
N TYR A 312 15.02 -7.61 7.75
CA TYR A 312 15.22 -8.96 7.23
C TYR A 312 16.43 -9.00 6.33
#